data_5788526ae7056fcb53961837a0381f63
#
_entry.id   5788526ae7056fcb53961837a0381f63
#
_cell.length_a   1.000
_cell.length_b   1.000
_cell.length_c   1.000
_cell.angle_alpha   90.00
_cell.angle_beta   90.00
_cell.angle_gamma   90.00
#
_symmetry.space_group_name_H-M   'P 1'
#
loop_
_entity.id
_entity.type
_entity.pdbx_description
1 polymer ?
#
loop_
_entity_poly.entity_id
_entity_poly.type
_entity_poly.pdbx_seq_one_letter_code
_entity_poly.pdbx_strand_id
1 'polypeptide(L)'
;LLIAIAPTTMSMEEDQYHSVYGTGVSALVESIKARESDRPLHVSYLSSAGVYGNQFGEICDESSPIDRSNSANALLADAENSVLALNDFGTSACVLRLGGIYGPNKDIASYIRSASGQMVPKNGSHINAWVHLHDIVHGINFAFENRLHGIFNLVDDLQVSRRDLSNMLCDDHGLAPVIWDNHDRPEARIFNARVSNEKLKKLGFQPSICSMLDPVAAA
;
A
#
# COMPACT_ATOMS: atom_id res chain seq x y z
N LEU A 1 -5.58 -7.44 -17.19
CA LEU A 1 -4.14 -7.24 -17.02
C LEU A 1 -3.84 -6.74 -15.61
N LEU A 2 -2.90 -7.35 -14.91
CA LEU A 2 -2.39 -6.88 -13.65
C LEU A 2 -1.00 -6.27 -13.85
N ILE A 3 -0.78 -5.05 -13.35
CA ILE A 3 0.52 -4.38 -13.29
C ILE A 3 0.96 -4.42 -11.82
N ALA A 4 1.89 -5.34 -11.52
CA ALA A 4 2.46 -5.55 -10.18
C ALA A 4 3.99 -5.46 -10.30
N ILE A 5 4.52 -4.27 -10.29
CA ILE A 5 5.94 -4.00 -10.49
C ILE A 5 6.53 -3.24 -9.30
N ALA A 6 7.77 -3.55 -8.98
CA ALA A 6 8.52 -2.88 -7.93
C ALA A 6 10.03 -2.91 -8.28
N PRO A 7 10.83 -1.97 -7.77
CA PRO A 7 12.27 -2.06 -7.85
C PRO A 7 12.79 -3.35 -7.20
N THR A 8 13.84 -3.94 -7.76
CA THR A 8 14.41 -5.22 -7.31
C THR A 8 15.22 -5.10 -6.02
N THR A 9 15.62 -3.91 -5.64
CA THR A 9 16.41 -3.65 -4.44
C THR A 9 15.66 -2.73 -3.48
N MET A 10 15.87 -2.93 -2.17
CA MET A 10 15.36 -2.02 -1.15
C MET A 10 16.19 -0.73 -1.03
N SER A 11 17.33 -0.63 -1.72
CA SER A 11 18.08 0.62 -1.85
C SER A 11 17.25 1.58 -2.68
N MET A 12 16.94 2.73 -2.10
CA MET A 12 16.13 3.77 -2.75
C MET A 12 17.00 4.56 -3.75
N GLU A 13 17.55 3.88 -4.76
CA GLU A 13 18.23 4.54 -5.85
C GLU A 13 17.16 5.18 -6.77
N GLU A 14 17.24 6.49 -6.93
CA GLU A 14 16.27 7.28 -7.69
C GLU A 14 16.14 6.80 -9.14
N ASP A 15 17.25 6.37 -9.73
CA ASP A 15 17.29 5.85 -11.11
C ASP A 15 16.46 4.56 -11.26
N GLN A 16 16.42 3.71 -10.24
CA GLN A 16 15.60 2.48 -10.29
C GLN A 16 14.12 2.80 -10.19
N TYR A 17 13.73 3.73 -9.32
CA TYR A 17 12.36 4.20 -9.25
C TYR A 17 11.91 4.82 -10.57
N HIS A 18 12.75 5.66 -11.18
CA HIS A 18 12.46 6.27 -12.48
C HIS A 18 12.36 5.22 -13.59
N SER A 19 13.24 4.23 -13.61
CA SER A 19 13.23 3.16 -14.60
C SER A 19 11.94 2.31 -14.51
N VAL A 20 11.52 1.93 -13.30
CA VAL A 20 10.36 1.05 -13.09
C VAL A 20 9.06 1.83 -13.23
N TYR A 21 8.86 2.88 -12.46
CA TYR A 21 7.58 3.60 -12.38
C TYR A 21 7.42 4.68 -13.44
N GLY A 22 8.51 5.29 -13.91
CA GLY A 22 8.47 6.24 -15.00
C GLY A 22 8.46 5.53 -16.36
N THR A 23 9.63 5.11 -16.83
CA THR A 23 9.80 4.55 -18.19
C THR A 23 9.03 3.25 -18.38
N GLY A 24 9.08 2.33 -17.39
CA GLY A 24 8.45 1.01 -17.49
C GLY A 24 6.93 1.09 -17.60
N VAL A 25 6.29 1.87 -16.71
CA VAL A 25 4.83 2.05 -16.75
C VAL A 25 4.40 2.77 -18.02
N SER A 26 5.12 3.82 -18.42
CA SER A 26 4.80 4.58 -19.64
C SER A 26 4.87 3.72 -20.88
N ALA A 27 5.90 2.89 -21.05
CA ALA A 27 6.03 1.98 -22.19
C ALA A 27 4.90 0.96 -22.24
N LEU A 28 4.49 0.43 -21.07
CA LEU A 28 3.37 -0.50 -20.96
C LEU A 28 2.05 0.17 -21.33
N VAL A 29 1.80 1.37 -20.83
CA VAL A 29 0.60 2.16 -21.14
C VAL A 29 0.49 2.43 -22.65
N GLU A 30 1.58 2.87 -23.29
CA GLU A 30 1.58 3.09 -24.74
C GLU A 30 1.33 1.79 -25.53
N SER A 31 1.89 0.67 -25.08
CA SER A 31 1.60 -0.64 -25.68
C SER A 31 0.13 -1.05 -25.56
N ILE A 32 -0.51 -0.71 -24.43
CA ILE A 32 -1.94 -0.98 -24.23
C ILE A 32 -2.80 -0.07 -25.13
N LYS A 33 -2.45 1.21 -25.27
CA LYS A 33 -3.16 2.15 -26.17
C LYS A 33 -3.06 1.77 -27.63
N ALA A 34 -1.89 1.26 -28.05
CA ALA A 34 -1.65 0.80 -29.42
C ALA A 34 -2.32 -0.56 -29.74
N ARG A 35 -3.01 -1.17 -28.79
CA ARG A 35 -3.62 -2.49 -28.97
C ARG A 35 -4.80 -2.44 -29.95
N GLU A 36 -4.67 -3.10 -31.07
CA GLU A 36 -5.75 -3.33 -32.02
C GLU A 36 -6.59 -4.54 -31.59
N SER A 37 -7.60 -4.34 -30.74
CA SER A 37 -8.49 -5.42 -30.32
C SER A 37 -9.79 -4.90 -29.75
N ASP A 38 -10.92 -5.39 -30.23
CA ASP A 38 -12.25 -5.07 -29.74
C ASP A 38 -12.61 -5.78 -28.42
N ARG A 39 -11.70 -6.64 -27.91
CA ARG A 39 -11.94 -7.33 -26.63
C ARG A 39 -11.82 -6.35 -25.47
N PRO A 40 -12.83 -6.28 -24.59
CA PRO A 40 -12.76 -5.42 -23.40
C PRO A 40 -11.53 -5.78 -22.55
N LEU A 41 -10.77 -4.77 -22.18
CA LEU A 41 -9.62 -4.92 -21.28
C LEU A 41 -9.93 -4.27 -19.93
N HIS A 42 -9.54 -4.94 -18.85
CA HIS A 42 -9.43 -4.33 -17.52
C HIS A 42 -7.95 -4.34 -17.10
N VAL A 43 -7.51 -3.22 -16.53
CA VAL A 43 -6.14 -3.03 -16.01
C VAL A 43 -6.21 -2.67 -14.54
N SER A 44 -5.61 -3.49 -13.68
CA SER A 44 -5.39 -3.17 -12.27
C SER A 44 -3.91 -2.87 -12.04
N TYR A 45 -3.59 -1.71 -11.47
CA TYR A 45 -2.24 -1.32 -11.10
C TYR A 45 -2.09 -1.33 -9.59
N LEU A 46 -1.12 -2.10 -9.08
CA LEU A 46 -0.77 -2.11 -7.67
C LEU A 46 0.20 -0.98 -7.37
N SER A 47 -0.30 0.02 -6.66
CA SER A 47 0.44 1.16 -6.14
C SER A 47 0.64 1.03 -4.63
N SER A 48 1.03 2.10 -3.97
CA SER A 48 1.30 2.13 -2.53
C SER A 48 0.58 3.28 -1.84
N ALA A 49 -0.06 3.01 -0.71
CA ALA A 49 -0.57 4.04 0.18
C ALA A 49 0.56 4.96 0.74
N GLY A 50 1.82 4.53 0.60
CA GLY A 50 2.99 5.35 0.91
C GLY A 50 3.03 6.69 0.19
N VAL A 51 2.28 6.87 -0.91
CA VAL A 51 2.15 8.15 -1.64
C VAL A 51 1.59 9.29 -0.80
N TYR A 52 0.81 8.98 0.25
CA TYR A 52 0.26 9.98 1.16
C TYR A 52 1.31 10.64 2.05
N GLY A 53 2.44 9.96 2.33
CA GLY A 53 3.50 10.49 3.17
C GLY A 53 3.08 10.71 4.62
N ASN A 54 3.53 11.83 5.20
CA ASN A 54 3.17 12.20 6.57
C ASN A 54 1.91 13.08 6.59
N GLN A 55 0.79 12.49 6.96
CA GLN A 55 -0.48 13.19 7.20
C GLN A 55 -0.71 13.45 8.70
N PHE A 56 0.36 13.43 9.51
CA PHE A 56 0.31 13.68 10.96
C PHE A 56 -0.64 12.78 11.74
N GLY A 57 -0.88 11.56 11.23
CA GLY A 57 -1.81 10.60 11.83
C GLY A 57 -3.30 10.87 11.54
N GLU A 58 -3.60 11.85 10.70
CA GLU A 58 -4.96 12.15 10.27
C GLU A 58 -5.50 11.09 9.30
N ILE A 59 -6.82 11.08 9.13
CA ILE A 59 -7.49 10.20 8.18
C ILE A 59 -7.29 10.75 6.77
N CYS A 60 -6.83 9.89 5.86
CA CYS A 60 -6.77 10.20 4.44
C CYS A 60 -7.52 9.16 3.60
N ASP A 61 -8.08 9.62 2.51
CA ASP A 61 -8.77 8.83 1.50
C ASP A 61 -8.15 9.07 0.11
N GLU A 62 -8.78 8.54 -0.93
CA GLU A 62 -8.29 8.62 -2.30
C GLU A 62 -8.28 10.04 -2.88
N SER A 63 -8.96 10.98 -2.26
CA SER A 63 -8.99 12.41 -2.63
C SER A 63 -7.95 13.24 -1.87
N SER A 64 -7.33 12.67 -0.85
CA SER A 64 -6.36 13.36 0.02
C SER A 64 -5.07 13.69 -0.74
N PRO A 65 -4.38 14.78 -0.36
CA PRO A 65 -3.14 15.20 -0.99
C PRO A 65 -2.06 14.11 -0.96
N ILE A 66 -1.30 14.01 -2.03
CA ILE A 66 -0.12 13.15 -2.14
C ILE A 66 1.12 13.97 -1.74
N ASP A 67 2.03 13.37 -1.00
CA ASP A 67 3.33 13.95 -0.69
C ASP A 67 4.28 13.88 -1.90
N ARG A 68 4.21 14.88 -2.76
CA ARG A 68 5.10 15.01 -3.93
C ARG A 68 6.48 15.59 -3.60
N SER A 69 6.74 15.97 -2.35
CA SER A 69 8.08 16.40 -1.93
C SER A 69 9.08 15.24 -1.92
N ASN A 70 8.58 14.01 -1.80
CA ASN A 70 9.36 12.79 -1.95
C ASN A 70 9.32 12.34 -3.43
N SER A 71 10.50 12.21 -4.08
CA SER A 71 10.61 11.85 -5.50
C SER A 71 9.96 10.51 -5.85
N ALA A 72 10.09 9.50 -4.98
CA ALA A 72 9.46 8.20 -5.19
C ALA A 72 7.93 8.28 -5.14
N ASN A 73 7.35 9.12 -4.26
CA ASN A 73 5.91 9.34 -4.23
C ASN A 73 5.43 10.08 -5.48
N ALA A 74 6.19 11.07 -5.96
CA ALA A 74 5.88 11.78 -7.18
C ALA A 74 5.85 10.84 -8.40
N LEU A 75 6.86 9.99 -8.55
CA LEU A 75 6.93 8.99 -9.63
C LEU A 75 5.78 7.97 -9.57
N LEU A 76 5.44 7.48 -8.38
CA LEU A 76 4.29 6.58 -8.21
C LEU A 76 2.98 7.26 -8.62
N ALA A 77 2.77 8.52 -8.21
CA ALA A 77 1.58 9.27 -8.57
C ALA A 77 1.48 9.55 -10.08
N ASP A 78 2.61 9.80 -10.75
CA ASP A 78 2.65 9.99 -12.20
C ASP A 78 2.35 8.67 -12.93
N ALA A 79 2.84 7.54 -12.42
CA ALA A 79 2.50 6.21 -12.91
C ALA A 79 1.00 5.89 -12.74
N GLU A 80 0.41 6.22 -11.57
CA GLU A 80 -1.03 6.10 -11.35
C GLU A 80 -1.84 6.88 -12.38
N ASN A 81 -1.49 8.15 -12.61
CA ASN A 81 -2.17 9.00 -13.60
C ASN A 81 -2.05 8.43 -15.02
N SER A 82 -0.87 7.91 -15.38
CA SER A 82 -0.64 7.31 -16.70
C SER A 82 -1.54 6.08 -16.92
N VAL A 83 -1.68 5.22 -15.91
CA VAL A 83 -2.57 4.06 -15.98
C VAL A 83 -4.04 4.48 -16.03
N LEU A 84 -4.45 5.45 -15.23
CA LEU A 84 -5.84 5.93 -15.20
C LEU A 84 -6.27 6.59 -16.51
N ALA A 85 -5.34 7.21 -17.24
CA ALA A 85 -5.62 7.75 -18.58
C ALA A 85 -6.06 6.69 -19.61
N LEU A 86 -5.84 5.39 -19.34
CA LEU A 86 -6.37 4.30 -20.17
C LEU A 86 -7.90 4.28 -20.21
N ASN A 87 -8.58 4.82 -19.21
CA ASN A 87 -10.05 4.90 -19.20
C ASN A 87 -10.60 5.74 -20.37
N ASP A 88 -9.86 6.73 -20.86
CA ASP A 88 -10.23 7.55 -22.00
C ASP A 88 -10.14 6.79 -23.34
N PHE A 89 -9.53 5.61 -23.34
CA PHE A 89 -9.33 4.75 -24.50
C PHE A 89 -10.19 3.47 -24.46
N GLY A 90 -11.29 3.50 -23.72
CA GLY A 90 -12.23 2.35 -23.63
C GLY A 90 -11.71 1.17 -22.81
N THR A 91 -10.59 1.35 -22.11
CA THR A 91 -10.05 0.36 -21.17
C THR A 91 -10.50 0.70 -19.75
N SER A 92 -11.08 -0.28 -19.04
CA SER A 92 -11.34 -0.08 -17.60
C SER A 92 -10.00 -0.17 -16.85
N ALA A 93 -9.58 0.90 -16.18
CA ALA A 93 -8.33 0.94 -15.44
C ALA A 93 -8.52 1.45 -14.01
N CYS A 94 -7.96 0.72 -13.04
CA CYS A 94 -7.97 1.14 -11.64
C CYS A 94 -6.59 1.03 -11.01
N VAL A 95 -6.41 1.78 -9.94
CA VAL A 95 -5.23 1.79 -9.07
C VAL A 95 -5.64 1.28 -7.70
N LEU A 96 -4.92 0.29 -7.18
CA LEU A 96 -5.05 -0.20 -5.81
C LEU A 96 -3.84 0.27 -5.00
N ARG A 97 -4.02 1.23 -4.10
CA ARG A 97 -2.99 1.71 -3.17
C ARG A 97 -2.91 0.77 -1.99
N LEU A 98 -1.86 -0.04 -1.96
CA LEU A 98 -1.65 -1.06 -0.93
C LEU A 98 -0.99 -0.48 0.32
N GLY A 99 -1.40 -0.95 1.48
CA GLY A 99 -0.66 -0.81 2.73
C GLY A 99 0.63 -1.63 2.73
N GLY A 100 1.36 -1.62 3.84
CA GLY A 100 2.46 -2.53 4.09
C GLY A 100 1.98 -3.99 4.03
N ILE A 101 2.61 -4.81 3.19
CA ILE A 101 2.14 -6.18 2.93
C ILE A 101 2.61 -7.11 4.03
N TYR A 102 1.71 -7.96 4.55
CA TYR A 102 2.02 -9.06 5.46
C TYR A 102 1.27 -10.34 5.07
N GLY A 103 1.59 -11.47 5.71
CA GLY A 103 0.97 -12.77 5.45
C GLY A 103 2.00 -13.86 5.20
N PRO A 104 1.67 -14.95 4.48
CA PRO A 104 2.56 -16.07 4.22
C PRO A 104 3.93 -15.63 3.66
N ASN A 105 5.01 -16.15 4.26
CA ASN A 105 6.41 -15.78 3.97
C ASN A 105 6.80 -14.34 4.32
N LYS A 106 5.92 -13.55 4.95
CA LYS A 106 6.17 -12.19 5.41
C LYS A 106 5.47 -11.92 6.74
N ASP A 107 5.81 -12.69 7.75
CA ASP A 107 5.25 -12.59 9.10
C ASP A 107 5.78 -11.34 9.82
N ILE A 108 5.13 -10.21 9.54
CA ILE A 108 5.45 -8.91 10.15
C ILE A 108 5.15 -8.93 11.65
N ALA A 109 4.10 -9.64 12.10
CA ALA A 109 3.75 -9.75 13.51
C ALA A 109 4.89 -10.42 14.31
N SER A 110 5.42 -11.53 13.81
CA SER A 110 6.59 -12.19 14.41
C SER A 110 7.84 -11.29 14.40
N TYR A 111 8.07 -10.57 13.29
CA TYR A 111 9.17 -9.61 13.21
C TYR A 111 9.04 -8.50 14.26
N ILE A 112 7.84 -7.96 14.47
CA ILE A 112 7.60 -6.95 15.51
C ILE A 112 7.84 -7.54 16.91
N ARG A 113 7.31 -8.74 17.18
CA ARG A 113 7.54 -9.43 18.47
C ARG A 113 9.00 -9.73 18.76
N SER A 114 9.81 -9.99 17.73
CA SER A 114 11.25 -10.22 17.90
C SER A 114 12.01 -9.01 18.44
N ALA A 115 11.43 -7.81 18.36
CA ALA A 115 11.98 -6.59 18.95
C ALA A 115 11.52 -6.36 20.41
N SER A 116 10.81 -7.32 21.03
CA SER A 116 10.39 -7.22 22.44
C SER A 116 11.55 -6.83 23.36
N GLY A 117 11.35 -5.83 24.22
CA GLY A 117 12.33 -5.29 25.15
C GLY A 117 13.50 -4.52 24.50
N GLN A 118 13.53 -4.41 23.17
CA GLN A 118 14.62 -3.75 22.44
C GLN A 118 14.21 -2.33 22.01
N MET A 119 15.22 -1.45 21.87
CA MET A 119 15.05 -0.11 21.31
C MET A 119 14.98 -0.18 19.78
N VAL A 120 13.89 0.28 19.22
CA VAL A 120 13.70 0.46 17.77
C VAL A 120 13.85 1.95 17.43
N PRO A 121 14.82 2.34 16.58
CA PRO A 121 15.09 3.75 16.28
C PRO A 121 14.12 4.30 15.22
N LYS A 122 12.83 4.23 15.52
CA LYS A 122 11.72 4.77 14.71
C LYS A 122 10.69 5.41 15.63
N ASN A 123 9.99 6.41 15.12
CA ASN A 123 8.92 7.06 15.87
C ASN A 123 7.74 6.09 16.09
N GLY A 124 7.50 5.76 17.36
CA GLY A 124 6.45 4.83 17.77
C GLY A 124 5.03 5.41 17.66
N SER A 125 4.87 6.74 17.54
CA SER A 125 3.56 7.38 17.39
C SER A 125 3.02 7.32 15.96
N HIS A 126 3.87 7.02 14.97
CA HIS A 126 3.43 6.95 13.58
C HIS A 126 2.47 5.78 13.35
N ILE A 127 1.47 6.05 12.54
CA ILE A 127 0.43 5.09 12.13
C ILE A 127 0.82 4.54 10.76
N ASN A 128 0.85 3.21 10.64
CA ASN A 128 1.08 2.53 9.37
C ASN A 128 -0.22 1.86 8.90
N ALA A 129 -0.48 1.95 7.61
CA ALA A 129 -1.51 1.13 6.98
C ALA A 129 -0.90 -0.23 6.57
N TRP A 130 -1.66 -1.30 6.76
CA TRP A 130 -1.27 -2.66 6.43
C TRP A 130 -2.28 -3.32 5.51
N VAL A 131 -1.91 -4.43 4.87
CA VAL A 131 -2.82 -5.26 4.09
C VAL A 131 -2.30 -6.69 4.03
N HIS A 132 -3.17 -7.67 4.22
CA HIS A 132 -2.81 -9.07 4.09
C HIS A 132 -2.74 -9.50 2.63
N LEU A 133 -1.77 -10.38 2.31
CA LEU A 133 -1.56 -10.87 0.94
C LEU A 133 -2.82 -11.51 0.34
N HIS A 134 -3.59 -12.25 1.14
CA HIS A 134 -4.87 -12.85 0.70
C HIS A 134 -5.85 -11.76 0.24
N ASP A 135 -5.97 -10.67 0.98
CA ASP A 135 -6.89 -9.58 0.63
C ASP A 135 -6.41 -8.74 -0.56
N ILE A 136 -5.09 -8.73 -0.83
CA ILE A 136 -4.58 -8.17 -2.09
C ILE A 136 -5.11 -9.00 -3.27
N VAL A 137 -5.01 -10.33 -3.20
CA VAL A 137 -5.53 -11.22 -4.26
C VAL A 137 -7.04 -11.08 -4.41
N HIS A 138 -7.77 -11.05 -3.29
CA HIS A 138 -9.22 -10.82 -3.28
C HIS A 138 -9.59 -9.45 -3.88
N GLY A 139 -8.89 -8.39 -3.52
CA GLY A 139 -9.10 -7.03 -4.05
C GLY A 139 -8.81 -6.92 -5.55
N ILE A 140 -7.77 -7.61 -6.06
CA ILE A 140 -7.49 -7.70 -7.50
C ILE A 140 -8.64 -8.39 -8.24
N ASN A 141 -9.12 -9.53 -7.74
CA ASN A 141 -10.23 -10.26 -8.35
C ASN A 141 -11.51 -9.42 -8.31
N PHE A 142 -11.81 -8.79 -7.18
CA PHE A 142 -12.95 -7.89 -7.04
C PHE A 142 -12.90 -6.73 -8.04
N ALA A 143 -11.74 -6.11 -8.20
CA ALA A 143 -11.54 -5.03 -9.16
C ALA A 143 -11.76 -5.49 -10.60
N PHE A 144 -11.28 -6.70 -10.94
CA PHE A 144 -11.46 -7.30 -12.26
C PHE A 144 -12.94 -7.63 -12.55
N GLU A 145 -13.61 -8.31 -11.63
CA GLU A 145 -15.01 -8.74 -11.79
C GLU A 145 -15.97 -7.57 -11.91
N ASN A 146 -15.75 -6.52 -11.13
CA ASN A 146 -16.56 -5.31 -11.11
C ASN A 146 -16.07 -4.23 -12.10
N ARG A 147 -15.01 -4.51 -12.87
CA ARG A 147 -14.42 -3.56 -13.82
C ARG A 147 -14.21 -2.17 -13.19
N LEU A 148 -13.62 -2.14 -12.01
CA LEU A 148 -13.42 -0.90 -11.28
C LEU A 148 -12.60 0.11 -12.08
N HIS A 149 -12.88 1.39 -11.89
CA HIS A 149 -12.12 2.50 -12.47
C HIS A 149 -11.85 3.56 -11.41
N GLY A 150 -10.68 4.19 -11.50
CA GLY A 150 -10.21 5.18 -10.52
C GLY A 150 -9.28 4.58 -9.47
N ILE A 151 -9.09 5.31 -8.36
CA ILE A 151 -8.16 4.95 -7.28
C ILE A 151 -8.95 4.37 -6.11
N PHE A 152 -8.39 3.33 -5.49
CA PHE A 152 -8.92 2.69 -4.29
C PHE A 152 -7.80 2.36 -3.32
N ASN A 153 -8.01 2.64 -2.04
CA ASN A 153 -7.14 2.17 -0.98
C ASN A 153 -7.49 0.72 -0.63
N LEU A 154 -6.49 -0.14 -0.62
CA LEU A 154 -6.63 -1.53 -0.22
C LEU A 154 -5.74 -1.78 1.00
N VAL A 155 -6.34 -1.59 2.16
CA VAL A 155 -5.71 -1.67 3.49
C VAL A 155 -6.65 -2.37 4.46
N ASP A 156 -6.10 -2.95 5.53
CA ASP A 156 -6.89 -3.54 6.61
C ASP A 156 -7.56 -2.48 7.50
N ASP A 157 -8.37 -2.93 8.45
CA ASP A 157 -9.18 -2.04 9.29
C ASP A 157 -8.43 -1.51 10.51
N LEU A 158 -7.35 -2.18 10.92
CA LEU A 158 -6.61 -1.78 12.11
C LEU A 158 -5.60 -0.68 11.81
N GLN A 159 -5.95 0.56 12.14
CA GLN A 159 -5.16 1.76 11.89
C GLN A 159 -4.69 2.38 13.21
N VAL A 160 -3.72 1.75 13.86
CA VAL A 160 -3.15 2.17 15.14
C VAL A 160 -1.68 2.58 15.01
N SER A 161 -1.12 3.21 16.05
CA SER A 161 0.30 3.57 16.06
C SER A 161 1.19 2.32 16.09
N ARG A 162 2.45 2.46 15.67
CA ARG A 162 3.46 1.39 15.77
C ARG A 162 3.59 0.89 17.21
N ARG A 163 3.53 1.81 18.18
CA ARG A 163 3.58 1.46 19.61
C ARG A 163 2.37 0.64 20.02
N ASP A 164 1.17 1.08 19.69
CA ASP A 164 -0.04 0.37 20.09
C ASP A 164 -0.11 -1.01 19.45
N LEU A 165 0.21 -1.11 18.13
CA LEU A 165 0.28 -2.39 17.44
C LEU A 165 1.28 -3.34 18.08
N SER A 166 2.50 -2.86 18.37
CA SER A 166 3.52 -3.69 19.01
C SER A 166 3.15 -4.10 20.43
N ASN A 167 2.49 -3.24 21.19
CA ASN A 167 1.98 -3.60 22.52
C ASN A 167 0.93 -4.70 22.41
N MET A 168 -0.06 -4.56 21.54
CA MET A 168 -1.09 -5.60 21.33
C MET A 168 -0.46 -6.95 20.96
N LEU A 169 0.52 -6.96 20.03
CA LEU A 169 1.20 -8.18 19.60
C LEU A 169 2.10 -8.79 20.69
N CYS A 170 2.73 -7.97 21.53
CA CYS A 170 3.56 -8.45 22.63
C CYS A 170 2.72 -8.95 23.80
N ASP A 171 1.66 -8.22 24.18
CA ASP A 171 0.78 -8.56 25.28
C ASP A 171 0.10 -9.91 25.07
N ASP A 172 -0.37 -10.20 23.86
CA ASP A 172 -1.00 -11.48 23.49
C ASP A 172 -0.06 -12.68 23.70
N HIS A 173 1.25 -12.45 23.73
CA HIS A 173 2.28 -13.47 23.93
C HIS A 173 3.02 -13.35 25.27
N GLY A 174 2.60 -12.47 26.17
CA GLY A 174 3.28 -12.24 27.46
C GLY A 174 4.69 -11.69 27.31
N LEU A 175 4.98 -10.94 26.25
CA LEU A 175 6.29 -10.38 25.95
C LEU A 175 6.41 -8.94 26.48
N ALA A 176 7.64 -8.51 26.76
CA ALA A 176 7.89 -7.13 27.12
C ALA A 176 7.59 -6.18 25.94
N PRO A 177 7.14 -4.94 26.20
CA PRO A 177 6.84 -3.98 25.13
C PRO A 177 8.10 -3.62 24.33
N VAL A 178 7.91 -3.28 23.06
CA VAL A 178 8.97 -2.70 22.22
C VAL A 178 9.24 -1.27 22.68
N ILE A 179 10.50 -0.89 22.80
CA ILE A 179 10.90 0.48 23.18
C ILE A 179 11.10 1.28 21.90
N TRP A 180 10.25 2.29 21.68
CA TRP A 180 10.30 3.11 20.48
C TRP A 180 11.00 4.44 20.73
N ASP A 181 11.81 4.88 19.77
CA ASP A 181 12.23 6.27 19.67
C ASP A 181 11.02 7.17 19.39
N ASN A 182 11.08 8.44 19.79
CA ASN A 182 10.05 9.44 19.53
C ASN A 182 10.49 10.49 18.49
N HIS A 183 11.63 10.25 17.85
CA HIS A 183 12.19 11.19 16.88
C HIS A 183 12.11 10.67 15.46
N ASP A 184 11.74 11.55 14.53
CA ASP A 184 11.83 11.29 13.11
C ASP A 184 13.26 11.52 12.63
N ARG A 185 13.73 10.65 11.74
CA ARG A 185 14.99 10.88 11.05
C ARG A 185 14.73 11.78 9.85
N PRO A 186 15.44 12.91 9.71
CA PRO A 186 15.17 13.92 8.67
C PRO A 186 15.20 13.38 7.22
N GLU A 187 16.00 12.32 6.98
CA GLU A 187 16.21 11.74 5.63
C GLU A 187 15.32 10.53 5.35
N ALA A 188 14.52 10.07 6.31
CA ALA A 188 13.66 8.91 6.13
C ALA A 188 12.38 9.29 5.40
N ARG A 189 11.96 8.47 4.44
CA ARG A 189 10.60 8.53 3.89
C ARG A 189 9.62 8.26 5.03
N ILE A 190 8.97 9.31 5.50
CA ILE A 190 8.03 9.22 6.62
C ILE A 190 6.66 8.84 6.05
N PHE A 191 6.02 7.85 6.68
CA PHE A 191 4.61 7.56 6.50
C PHE A 191 3.92 7.59 7.86
N ASN A 192 2.84 8.39 7.96
CA ASN A 192 2.07 8.53 9.18
C ASN A 192 0.64 9.00 8.83
N ALA A 193 -0.25 8.05 8.57
CA ALA A 193 -1.63 8.31 8.17
C ALA A 193 -2.56 7.16 8.55
N ARG A 194 -3.82 7.48 8.84
CA ARG A 194 -4.93 6.52 8.83
C ARG A 194 -5.53 6.49 7.44
N VAL A 195 -5.34 5.40 6.71
CA VAL A 195 -5.79 5.29 5.32
C VAL A 195 -7.17 4.66 5.27
N SER A 196 -8.16 5.40 4.81
CA SER A 196 -9.53 4.92 4.68
C SER A 196 -9.68 3.91 3.53
N ASN A 197 -10.29 2.76 3.81
CA ASN A 197 -10.68 1.74 2.81
C ASN A 197 -12.19 1.81 2.48
N GLU A 198 -12.88 2.81 2.98
CA GLU A 198 -14.33 2.94 2.89
C GLU A 198 -14.87 3.01 1.47
N LYS A 199 -14.11 3.59 0.53
CA LYS A 199 -14.52 3.69 -0.87
C LYS A 199 -14.68 2.31 -1.50
N LEU A 200 -13.74 1.40 -1.26
CA LEU A 200 -13.79 0.04 -1.77
C LEU A 200 -14.88 -0.78 -1.07
N LYS A 201 -15.04 -0.61 0.25
CA LYS A 201 -16.11 -1.25 1.04
C LYS A 201 -17.52 -0.84 0.59
N LYS A 202 -17.73 0.42 0.24
CA LYS A 202 -19.02 0.91 -0.29
C LYS A 202 -19.41 0.26 -1.61
N LEU A 203 -18.48 -0.29 -2.36
CA LEU A 203 -18.72 -1.08 -3.57
C LEU A 203 -19.01 -2.57 -3.27
N GLY A 204 -18.93 -2.99 -2.00
CA GLY A 204 -19.22 -4.35 -1.57
C GLY A 204 -17.98 -5.20 -1.27
N PHE A 205 -16.77 -4.65 -1.39
CA PHE A 205 -15.56 -5.37 -0.97
C PHE A 205 -15.55 -5.56 0.55
N GLN A 206 -15.24 -6.77 0.99
CA GLN A 206 -15.08 -7.10 2.41
C GLN A 206 -13.71 -7.75 2.61
N PRO A 207 -12.78 -7.15 3.38
CA PRO A 207 -11.53 -7.83 3.72
C PRO A 207 -11.83 -9.13 4.49
N SER A 208 -11.11 -10.17 4.18
CA SER A 208 -11.20 -11.45 4.90
C SER A 208 -10.38 -11.44 6.17
N ILE A 209 -9.31 -10.63 6.20
CA ILE A 209 -8.39 -10.49 7.33
C ILE A 209 -8.35 -9.02 7.70
N CYS A 210 -9.01 -8.70 8.82
CA CYS A 210 -9.19 -7.30 9.23
C CYS A 210 -7.95 -6.68 9.86
N SER A 211 -7.00 -7.50 10.32
CA SER A 211 -5.72 -7.04 10.90
C SER A 211 -4.72 -8.18 11.06
N MET A 212 -3.46 -7.84 11.32
CA MET A 212 -2.44 -8.85 11.67
C MET A 212 -2.59 -9.44 13.10
N LEU A 213 -3.58 -8.99 13.86
CA LEU A 213 -3.99 -9.60 15.13
C LEU A 213 -4.99 -10.74 14.92
N ASP A 214 -5.51 -10.91 13.71
CA ASP A 214 -6.43 -11.97 13.37
C ASP A 214 -5.70 -13.32 13.45
N PRO A 215 -6.23 -14.35 14.14
CA PRO A 215 -5.58 -15.64 14.27
C PRO A 215 -5.22 -16.34 12.95
N VAL A 216 -5.92 -16.02 11.86
CA VAL A 216 -5.63 -16.58 10.54
C VAL A 216 -4.63 -15.74 9.72
N ALA A 217 -4.18 -14.61 10.24
CA ALA A 217 -3.27 -13.71 9.53
C ALA A 217 -1.85 -14.27 9.35
N ALA A 218 -1.47 -15.32 10.09
CA ALA A 218 -0.16 -15.96 10.01
C ALA A 218 -0.17 -17.24 9.14
N ALA A 219 -1.33 -17.70 8.69
CA ALA A 219 -1.50 -18.92 7.88
C ALA A 219 -1.27 -18.65 6.33
#